data_8ef8d4f5657e74bacbac3d4636b54448
#
_entry.id   8ef8d4f5657e74bacbac3d4636b54448
#
_cell.length_a   1.000
_cell.length_b   1.000
_cell.length_c   1.000
_cell.angle_alpha   90.00
_cell.angle_beta   90.00
_cell.angle_gamma   90.00
#
_symmetry.space_group_name_H-M   'P 1'
#
loop_
_entity.id
_entity.type
_entity.pdbx_description
1 polymer ?
#
loop_
_entity_poly.entity_id
_entity_poly.type
_entity_poly.pdbx_seq_one_letter_code
_entity_poly.pdbx_strand_id
1 'polypeptide(L)'
;MSIKKWFITKDTTITNAYKENLKSRATDANMGLSDSLEVFFIYNQTAKANPTSADKLEEARILVYPKFQDIWDYYGTFPTDAKFILRLFNAPHPFTLPKNFSLEAWLIDEDWHEGHGLDMESYKDVGEANWINRKGNNTTWTTPGALPDGSLNPIGTASFDLGTEDLEIDITSHVQSQWNGEPINAFLIKFPSSDTDDSGTATPNFYTKKFFSRSSEFFFKRPVIEVRRQDAIEDNRGNFYKASSGLSATDNQRKLYFYNSVNGVRKSLELGGSTLAVRLYQDSTYTTAFSPDLFATADETPTGSGIYVATVTVPEATALTKVYDRWYISADAGTTETSILKEGSIKVLTRDFSTDSGNTEYVLDVTNMKPSYLRTEKPKFRVYTRAKDWSPTIYTVASKEIENLIIDKIYYKIVRLVDDAVVVDYGNGTSASSLNKEHTLLSYDASGSYFDFDMSNLESGYMYGIKFMLSINGELKEQDEVFKFRVD
;
A
#
# COMPACT_ATOMS: atom_id res chain seq x y z
N MET A 1 5.35 8.49 1.01
CA MET A 1 4.13 8.08 1.76
C MET A 1 3.79 6.64 1.43
N SER A 2 3.74 5.81 2.43
CA SER A 2 3.74 4.35 2.31
C SER A 2 2.39 3.76 1.87
N ILE A 3 1.26 4.42 2.16
CA ILE A 3 -0.08 3.98 1.76
C ILE A 3 -0.94 5.14 1.26
N LYS A 4 -1.66 4.90 0.16
CA LYS A 4 -2.66 5.81 -0.40
C LYS A 4 -3.83 5.03 -0.95
N LYS A 5 -5.06 5.52 -0.70
CA LYS A 5 -6.30 4.93 -1.20
C LYS A 5 -6.93 5.86 -2.23
N TRP A 6 -7.30 5.30 -3.37
CA TRP A 6 -7.98 5.96 -4.47
C TRP A 6 -9.35 5.30 -4.64
N PHE A 7 -10.39 6.02 -4.29
CA PHE A 7 -11.75 5.51 -4.40
C PHE A 7 -12.15 5.30 -5.86
N ILE A 8 -12.89 4.24 -6.11
CA ILE A 8 -13.50 3.97 -7.41
C ILE A 8 -14.48 5.10 -7.73
N THR A 9 -14.49 5.56 -8.98
CA THR A 9 -15.31 6.69 -9.44
C THR A 9 -16.53 6.27 -10.24
N LYS A 10 -16.53 5.05 -10.77
CA LYS A 10 -17.69 4.43 -11.42
C LYS A 10 -17.73 2.95 -11.02
N ASP A 11 -18.90 2.48 -10.62
CA ASP A 11 -19.16 1.06 -10.42
C ASP A 11 -20.61 0.70 -10.76
N THR A 12 -20.83 -0.53 -11.17
CA THR A 12 -22.16 -1.07 -11.44
C THR A 12 -22.14 -2.59 -11.45
N THR A 13 -23.29 -3.17 -11.21
CA THR A 13 -23.57 -4.59 -11.51
C THR A 13 -24.31 -4.69 -12.84
N ILE A 14 -23.89 -5.57 -13.72
CA ILE A 14 -24.59 -5.94 -14.95
C ILE A 14 -25.01 -7.40 -14.88
N THR A 15 -26.22 -7.71 -15.37
CA THR A 15 -26.77 -9.07 -15.21
C THR A 15 -27.63 -9.50 -16.40
N ASN A 16 -27.68 -10.81 -16.62
CA ASN A 16 -28.65 -11.47 -17.48
C ASN A 16 -29.70 -12.29 -16.72
N ALA A 17 -29.83 -12.05 -15.41
CA ALA A 17 -30.78 -12.77 -14.57
C ALA A 17 -32.24 -12.65 -15.06
N TYR A 18 -33.06 -13.62 -14.68
CA TYR A 18 -34.48 -13.56 -14.96
C TYR A 18 -35.18 -12.57 -14.00
N LYS A 19 -36.19 -11.89 -14.54
CA LYS A 19 -37.16 -11.16 -13.75
C LYS A 19 -38.04 -12.12 -12.92
N GLU A 20 -38.86 -11.60 -12.03
CA GLU A 20 -39.73 -12.36 -11.15
C GLU A 20 -40.54 -13.47 -11.87
N ASN A 21 -40.92 -13.21 -13.13
CA ASN A 21 -41.65 -14.16 -13.95
C ASN A 21 -40.86 -15.38 -14.40
N LEU A 22 -39.53 -15.42 -14.19
CA LEU A 22 -38.57 -16.45 -14.62
C LEU A 22 -38.61 -16.80 -16.12
N LYS A 23 -39.16 -15.91 -16.94
CA LYS A 23 -39.30 -16.07 -18.40
C LYS A 23 -38.58 -14.98 -19.21
N SER A 24 -38.62 -13.77 -18.70
CA SER A 24 -37.96 -12.62 -19.33
C SER A 24 -36.72 -12.20 -18.53
N ARG A 25 -35.64 -11.86 -19.26
CA ARG A 25 -34.38 -11.47 -18.62
C ARG A 25 -34.31 -9.96 -18.37
N ALA A 26 -33.58 -9.58 -17.34
CA ALA A 26 -33.33 -8.20 -16.96
C ALA A 26 -32.05 -7.62 -17.64
N THR A 27 -31.79 -7.99 -18.88
CA THR A 27 -30.57 -7.60 -19.61
C THR A 27 -30.46 -6.11 -19.89
N ASP A 28 -31.54 -5.36 -19.69
CA ASP A 28 -31.63 -3.91 -19.82
C ASP A 28 -31.50 -3.15 -18.49
N ALA A 29 -31.24 -3.87 -17.39
CA ALA A 29 -31.15 -3.29 -16.06
C ALA A 29 -29.78 -2.65 -15.81
N ASN A 30 -29.78 -1.44 -15.24
CA ASN A 30 -28.62 -0.75 -14.72
C ASN A 30 -28.71 -0.63 -13.19
N MET A 31 -27.59 -0.76 -12.51
CA MET A 31 -27.50 -0.73 -11.03
C MET A 31 -26.39 0.20 -10.55
N GLY A 32 -26.14 1.33 -11.26
CA GLY A 32 -25.03 2.26 -10.98
C GLY A 32 -25.16 3.06 -9.67
N LEU A 33 -26.36 3.15 -9.06
CA LEU A 33 -26.53 3.77 -7.74
C LEU A 33 -26.89 2.77 -6.64
N SER A 34 -26.83 1.47 -6.90
CA SER A 34 -27.05 0.46 -5.85
C SER A 34 -25.98 0.58 -4.75
N ASP A 35 -26.38 0.37 -3.50
CA ASP A 35 -25.49 0.38 -2.32
C ASP A 35 -24.52 -0.81 -2.30
N SER A 36 -24.80 -1.84 -3.08
CA SER A 36 -23.99 -3.05 -3.17
C SER A 36 -23.75 -3.47 -4.61
N LEU A 37 -22.59 -4.06 -4.82
CA LEU A 37 -22.20 -4.75 -6.05
C LEU A 37 -22.42 -6.24 -5.86
N GLU A 38 -23.00 -6.90 -6.86
CA GLU A 38 -23.33 -8.31 -6.78
C GLU A 38 -22.67 -9.12 -7.89
N VAL A 39 -22.13 -10.28 -7.54
CA VAL A 39 -21.65 -11.27 -8.47
C VAL A 39 -22.25 -12.63 -8.12
N PHE A 40 -22.86 -13.29 -9.09
CA PHE A 40 -23.41 -14.61 -8.93
C PHE A 40 -23.36 -15.42 -10.23
N PHE A 41 -23.49 -16.71 -10.07
CA PHE A 41 -23.75 -17.66 -11.13
C PHE A 41 -24.83 -18.63 -10.67
N ILE A 42 -25.96 -18.64 -11.36
CA ILE A 42 -27.12 -19.47 -11.02
C ILE A 42 -27.50 -20.29 -12.24
N TYR A 43 -27.83 -21.55 -12.02
CA TYR A 43 -28.13 -22.48 -13.09
C TYR A 43 -29.54 -23.06 -12.96
N ASN A 44 -30.26 -23.09 -14.11
CA ASN A 44 -31.52 -23.80 -14.31
C ASN A 44 -32.71 -23.32 -13.46
N GLN A 45 -32.83 -22.00 -13.25
CA GLN A 45 -34.00 -21.41 -12.57
C GLN A 45 -35.16 -21.01 -13.52
N THR A 46 -34.93 -21.11 -14.84
CA THR A 46 -35.91 -20.66 -15.84
C THR A 46 -37.24 -21.43 -15.76
N ALA A 47 -38.35 -20.70 -15.90
CA ALA A 47 -39.70 -21.26 -16.04
C ALA A 47 -40.14 -21.44 -17.50
N LYS A 48 -39.22 -21.39 -18.48
CA LYS A 48 -39.50 -21.71 -19.87
C LYS A 48 -39.80 -23.19 -20.05
N ALA A 49 -40.77 -23.54 -20.91
CA ALA A 49 -41.18 -24.91 -21.11
C ALA A 49 -40.09 -25.82 -21.77
N ASN A 50 -39.27 -25.22 -22.65
CA ASN A 50 -38.18 -25.94 -23.35
C ASN A 50 -36.94 -25.02 -23.31
N PRO A 51 -36.22 -24.96 -22.20
CA PRO A 51 -35.07 -24.08 -22.07
C PRO A 51 -33.88 -24.63 -22.86
N THR A 52 -33.21 -23.77 -23.62
CA THR A 52 -31.89 -24.04 -24.17
C THR A 52 -30.83 -23.96 -23.09
N SER A 53 -29.60 -24.41 -23.38
CA SER A 53 -28.48 -24.27 -22.46
C SER A 53 -28.28 -22.81 -22.02
N ALA A 54 -28.29 -21.88 -22.97
CA ALA A 54 -28.18 -20.46 -22.68
C ALA A 54 -29.31 -19.90 -21.80
N ASP A 55 -30.51 -20.49 -21.87
CA ASP A 55 -31.65 -20.12 -21.02
C ASP A 55 -31.46 -20.53 -19.57
N LYS A 56 -30.60 -21.48 -19.29
CA LYS A 56 -30.36 -22.00 -17.94
C LYS A 56 -29.31 -21.21 -17.16
N LEU A 57 -28.51 -20.41 -17.82
CA LEU A 57 -27.43 -19.63 -17.20
C LEU A 57 -27.90 -18.24 -16.80
N GLU A 58 -27.69 -17.90 -15.54
CA GLU A 58 -27.90 -16.55 -15.02
C GLU A 58 -26.63 -16.07 -14.34
N GLU A 59 -26.16 -14.92 -14.75
CA GLU A 59 -24.93 -14.33 -14.23
C GLU A 59 -25.14 -12.87 -13.83
N ALA A 60 -24.42 -12.45 -12.80
CA ALA A 60 -24.14 -11.05 -12.54
C ALA A 60 -22.63 -10.82 -12.50
N ARG A 61 -22.21 -9.69 -12.99
CA ARG A 61 -20.81 -9.26 -13.08
C ARG A 61 -20.67 -7.84 -12.58
N ILE A 62 -19.51 -7.52 -12.02
CA ILE A 62 -19.22 -6.21 -11.46
C ILE A 62 -18.26 -5.47 -12.37
N LEU A 63 -18.55 -4.21 -12.67
CA LEU A 63 -17.65 -3.27 -13.34
C LEU A 63 -17.23 -2.21 -12.34
N VAL A 64 -15.91 -1.93 -12.25
CA VAL A 64 -15.36 -0.84 -11.44
C VAL A 64 -14.30 -0.07 -12.22
N TYR A 65 -14.24 1.26 -12.01
CA TYR A 65 -13.27 2.12 -12.66
C TYR A 65 -12.75 3.23 -11.73
N PRO A 66 -11.46 3.32 -11.49
CA PRO A 66 -10.83 4.46 -10.85
C PRO A 66 -10.57 5.57 -11.87
N LYS A 67 -10.51 6.81 -11.44
CA LYS A 67 -10.04 7.90 -12.30
C LYS A 67 -8.50 7.93 -12.28
N PHE A 68 -7.88 7.26 -13.23
CA PHE A 68 -6.42 7.12 -13.30
C PHE A 68 -5.70 8.47 -13.37
N GLN A 69 -6.28 9.50 -13.98
CA GLN A 69 -5.65 10.80 -14.05
C GLN A 69 -5.33 11.39 -12.68
N ASP A 70 -6.20 11.19 -11.68
CA ASP A 70 -5.96 11.68 -10.32
C ASP A 70 -4.77 10.97 -9.66
N ILE A 71 -4.55 9.68 -10.01
CA ILE A 71 -3.39 8.89 -9.56
C ILE A 71 -2.11 9.44 -10.22
N TRP A 72 -2.17 9.73 -11.54
CA TRP A 72 -1.04 10.25 -12.29
C TRP A 72 -0.62 11.63 -11.81
N ASP A 73 -1.59 12.52 -11.60
CA ASP A 73 -1.34 13.89 -11.12
C ASP A 73 -0.69 13.90 -9.73
N TYR A 74 -1.02 12.91 -8.90
CA TYR A 74 -0.44 12.79 -7.57
C TYR A 74 1.01 12.30 -7.57
N TYR A 75 1.32 11.28 -8.37
CA TYR A 75 2.67 10.69 -8.37
C TYR A 75 3.65 11.40 -9.30
N GLY A 76 3.18 12.00 -10.40
CA GLY A 76 4.02 12.66 -11.41
C GLY A 76 4.94 11.71 -12.19
N THR A 77 5.46 10.67 -11.55
CA THR A 77 6.22 9.57 -12.14
C THR A 77 5.71 8.25 -11.59
N PHE A 78 5.76 7.17 -12.37
CA PHE A 78 5.30 5.85 -11.91
C PHE A 78 6.14 5.36 -10.72
N PRO A 79 5.53 5.07 -9.56
CA PRO A 79 6.28 4.63 -8.37
C PRO A 79 6.63 3.15 -8.50
N THR A 80 7.88 2.86 -8.89
CA THR A 80 8.38 1.49 -9.15
C THR A 80 8.45 0.59 -7.90
N ASP A 81 8.47 1.19 -6.72
CA ASP A 81 8.45 0.53 -5.41
C ASP A 81 7.03 0.22 -4.91
N ALA A 82 6.00 0.65 -5.65
CA ALA A 82 4.61 0.49 -5.25
C ALA A 82 3.99 -0.82 -5.73
N LYS A 83 2.98 -1.27 -4.95
CA LYS A 83 1.96 -2.23 -5.38
C LYS A 83 0.61 -1.53 -5.47
N PHE A 84 -0.10 -1.76 -6.55
CA PHE A 84 -1.46 -1.28 -6.76
C PHE A 84 -2.42 -2.45 -6.57
N ILE A 85 -3.28 -2.35 -5.57
CA ILE A 85 -4.19 -3.43 -5.17
C ILE A 85 -5.63 -2.97 -5.41
N LEU A 86 -6.37 -3.69 -6.25
CA LEU A 86 -7.81 -3.52 -6.35
C LEU A 86 -8.47 -4.20 -5.15
N ARG A 87 -9.22 -3.44 -4.34
CA ARG A 87 -9.94 -3.96 -3.18
C ARG A 87 -11.42 -3.68 -3.28
N LEU A 88 -12.22 -4.73 -3.08
CA LEU A 88 -13.65 -4.63 -2.84
C LEU A 88 -13.95 -5.26 -1.47
N PHE A 89 -14.74 -4.59 -0.66
CA PHE A 89 -15.02 -5.00 0.71
C PHE A 89 -16.32 -5.79 0.79
N ASN A 90 -16.31 -6.92 1.48
CA ASN A 90 -17.45 -7.78 1.65
C ASN A 90 -18.63 -7.02 2.29
N ALA A 91 -19.79 -7.07 1.63
CA ALA A 91 -21.06 -6.56 2.15
C ALA A 91 -21.86 -7.72 2.73
N PRO A 92 -22.11 -7.75 4.06
CA PRO A 92 -22.89 -8.80 4.70
C PRO A 92 -24.34 -8.82 4.19
N HIS A 93 -24.91 -10.00 4.05
CA HIS A 93 -26.32 -10.16 3.72
C HIS A 93 -26.88 -11.43 4.40
N PRO A 94 -28.22 -11.51 4.61
CA PRO A 94 -28.84 -12.63 5.36
C PRO A 94 -29.00 -13.92 4.54
N PHE A 95 -28.67 -13.91 3.26
CA PHE A 95 -28.83 -15.06 2.39
C PHE A 95 -27.63 -16.02 2.47
N THR A 96 -27.77 -17.21 1.90
CA THR A 96 -26.71 -18.21 1.80
C THR A 96 -25.51 -17.63 1.04
N LEU A 97 -24.33 -17.69 1.65
CA LEU A 97 -23.07 -17.30 1.02
C LEU A 97 -22.48 -18.48 0.24
N PRO A 98 -21.96 -18.26 -0.97
CA PRO A 98 -21.10 -19.23 -1.62
C PRO A 98 -19.82 -19.46 -0.82
N LYS A 99 -19.25 -20.65 -0.90
CA LYS A 99 -18.00 -21.05 -0.24
C LYS A 99 -17.11 -21.80 -1.21
N ASN A 100 -15.80 -21.77 -0.95
CA ASN A 100 -14.80 -22.49 -1.76
C ASN A 100 -14.92 -22.18 -3.27
N PHE A 101 -14.87 -20.88 -3.58
CA PHE A 101 -14.91 -20.40 -4.97
C PHE A 101 -13.83 -19.36 -5.21
N SER A 102 -13.67 -18.98 -6.47
CA SER A 102 -12.81 -17.88 -6.86
C SER A 102 -13.53 -16.88 -7.77
N LEU A 103 -13.05 -15.65 -7.77
CA LEU A 103 -13.46 -14.61 -8.72
C LEU A 103 -12.25 -14.18 -9.53
N GLU A 104 -12.47 -13.93 -10.80
CA GLU A 104 -11.47 -13.41 -11.72
C GLU A 104 -11.69 -11.93 -11.97
N ALA A 105 -10.60 -11.18 -12.09
CA ALA A 105 -10.61 -9.82 -12.60
C ALA A 105 -10.09 -9.79 -14.04
N TRP A 106 -10.73 -8.99 -14.88
CA TRP A 106 -10.41 -8.82 -16.30
C TRP A 106 -10.31 -7.33 -16.63
N LEU A 107 -9.55 -6.96 -17.68
CA LEU A 107 -9.51 -5.62 -18.21
C LEU A 107 -10.58 -5.42 -19.28
N ILE A 108 -11.23 -4.27 -19.24
CA ILE A 108 -12.14 -3.79 -20.28
C ILE A 108 -11.58 -2.48 -20.84
N ASP A 109 -11.38 -2.43 -22.14
CA ASP A 109 -10.90 -1.25 -22.87
C ASP A 109 -12.04 -0.39 -23.43
N GLU A 110 -13.28 -0.91 -23.45
CA GLU A 110 -14.46 -0.20 -23.89
C GLU A 110 -14.94 0.80 -22.82
N ASP A 111 -15.15 2.05 -23.21
CA ASP A 111 -15.73 3.08 -22.33
C ASP A 111 -17.21 2.81 -22.05
N TRP A 112 -17.68 3.21 -20.88
CA TRP A 112 -19.04 2.95 -20.42
C TRP A 112 -19.58 4.06 -19.52
N HIS A 113 -20.90 4.15 -19.41
CA HIS A 113 -21.59 5.04 -18.51
C HIS A 113 -22.18 4.27 -17.33
N GLU A 114 -21.98 4.78 -16.12
CA GLU A 114 -22.40 4.13 -14.89
C GLU A 114 -23.91 4.04 -14.74
N GLY A 115 -24.63 5.12 -15.07
CA GLY A 115 -26.06 5.23 -14.88
C GLY A 115 -26.50 5.49 -13.44
N HIS A 116 -27.81 5.50 -13.22
CA HIS A 116 -28.47 5.85 -11.95
C HIS A 116 -29.50 4.80 -11.50
N GLY A 117 -29.49 3.63 -12.09
CA GLY A 117 -30.38 2.55 -11.73
C GLY A 117 -30.07 1.94 -10.38
N LEU A 118 -31.07 1.34 -9.75
CA LEU A 118 -31.01 0.76 -8.42
C LEU A 118 -31.32 -0.76 -8.41
N ASP A 119 -32.14 -1.22 -9.35
CA ASP A 119 -32.59 -2.62 -9.39
C ASP A 119 -32.84 -3.14 -10.82
N MET A 120 -33.24 -4.40 -10.89
CA MET A 120 -33.45 -5.10 -12.17
C MET A 120 -34.82 -4.84 -12.82
N GLU A 121 -35.80 -4.29 -12.10
CA GLU A 121 -37.18 -4.22 -12.59
C GLU A 121 -37.76 -2.81 -12.58
N SER A 122 -37.76 -2.13 -11.44
CA SER A 122 -38.56 -0.94 -11.22
C SER A 122 -37.74 0.36 -11.34
N TYR A 123 -36.48 0.34 -10.89
CA TYR A 123 -35.61 1.52 -10.82
C TYR A 123 -34.35 1.33 -11.66
N LYS A 124 -34.53 0.95 -12.91
CA LYS A 124 -33.47 0.78 -13.88
C LYS A 124 -33.29 2.02 -14.74
N ASP A 125 -32.04 2.36 -15.03
CA ASP A 125 -31.68 3.44 -15.96
C ASP A 125 -31.43 2.84 -17.33
N VAL A 126 -32.49 2.74 -18.11
CA VAL A 126 -32.47 2.06 -19.42
C VAL A 126 -31.58 2.85 -20.40
N GLY A 127 -30.56 2.17 -20.90
CA GLY A 127 -29.64 2.73 -21.90
C GLY A 127 -28.24 3.03 -21.35
N GLU A 128 -28.05 3.03 -20.05
CA GLU A 128 -26.72 3.05 -19.46
C GLU A 128 -26.14 1.63 -19.29
N ALA A 129 -24.95 1.47 -18.72
CA ALA A 129 -24.28 0.18 -18.70
C ALA A 129 -25.15 -0.93 -18.12
N ASN A 130 -25.41 -1.93 -18.93
CA ASN A 130 -26.20 -3.11 -18.60
C ASN A 130 -25.58 -4.33 -19.32
N TRP A 131 -26.26 -5.46 -19.37
CA TRP A 131 -25.75 -6.65 -20.00
C TRP A 131 -25.50 -6.52 -21.50
N ILE A 132 -26.32 -5.72 -22.21
CA ILE A 132 -26.27 -5.53 -23.65
C ILE A 132 -25.51 -4.25 -24.03
N ASN A 133 -25.86 -3.14 -23.40
CA ASN A 133 -25.33 -1.82 -23.76
C ASN A 133 -24.24 -1.39 -22.76
N ARG A 134 -23.23 -0.67 -23.25
CA ARG A 134 -22.20 -0.02 -22.43
C ARG A 134 -22.48 1.45 -22.19
N LYS A 135 -23.18 2.13 -23.15
CA LYS A 135 -23.62 3.51 -23.00
C LYS A 135 -24.73 3.86 -24.00
N GLY A 136 -25.76 4.53 -23.54
CA GLY A 136 -26.92 4.84 -24.38
C GLY A 136 -27.62 3.58 -24.92
N ASN A 137 -28.79 3.76 -25.52
CA ASN A 137 -29.63 2.65 -25.98
C ASN A 137 -29.08 1.91 -27.23
N ASN A 138 -28.05 2.44 -27.90
CA ASN A 138 -27.58 1.95 -29.19
C ASN A 138 -26.09 1.61 -29.23
N THR A 139 -25.37 1.74 -28.11
CA THR A 139 -23.94 1.41 -28.07
C THR A 139 -23.75 0.17 -27.22
N THR A 140 -23.69 -0.99 -27.90
CA THR A 140 -23.54 -2.29 -27.26
C THR A 140 -22.09 -2.57 -26.87
N TRP A 141 -21.92 -3.50 -25.93
CA TRP A 141 -20.64 -4.17 -25.74
C TRP A 141 -20.30 -4.97 -27.01
N THR A 142 -19.01 -5.13 -27.30
CA THR A 142 -18.54 -6.03 -28.37
C THR A 142 -19.05 -7.45 -28.11
N THR A 143 -18.99 -7.90 -26.87
CA THR A 143 -19.60 -9.14 -26.42
C THR A 143 -20.54 -8.87 -25.23
N PRO A 144 -21.81 -9.30 -25.28
CA PRO A 144 -22.74 -9.08 -24.16
C PRO A 144 -22.19 -9.53 -22.82
N GLY A 145 -22.50 -8.74 -21.78
CA GLY A 145 -21.96 -8.99 -20.42
C GLY A 145 -20.56 -8.46 -20.21
N ALA A 146 -20.12 -7.52 -21.07
CA ALA A 146 -18.81 -6.87 -21.02
C ALA A 146 -17.64 -7.89 -21.03
N LEU A 147 -17.79 -9.01 -21.75
CA LEU A 147 -16.69 -9.95 -21.89
C LEU A 147 -15.60 -9.36 -22.79
N PRO A 148 -14.34 -9.41 -22.34
CA PRO A 148 -13.21 -9.06 -23.20
C PRO A 148 -13.10 -10.04 -24.37
N ASP A 149 -12.34 -9.69 -25.40
CA ASP A 149 -12.03 -10.57 -26.49
C ASP A 149 -11.45 -11.89 -25.97
N GLY A 150 -11.90 -13.02 -26.51
CA GLY A 150 -11.55 -14.37 -26.05
C GLY A 150 -10.06 -14.74 -26.11
N SER A 151 -9.20 -13.83 -26.60
CA SER A 151 -7.73 -13.98 -26.59
C SER A 151 -7.10 -13.48 -25.27
N LEU A 152 -7.84 -12.77 -24.41
CA LEU A 152 -7.33 -12.21 -23.16
C LEU A 152 -7.41 -13.24 -22.02
N ASN A 153 -6.54 -13.08 -21.03
CA ASN A 153 -6.53 -13.86 -19.80
C ASN A 153 -6.98 -12.96 -18.63
N PRO A 154 -7.46 -13.56 -17.52
CA PRO A 154 -7.70 -12.79 -16.31
C PRO A 154 -6.41 -12.15 -15.80
N ILE A 155 -6.51 -10.94 -15.30
CA ILE A 155 -5.37 -10.19 -14.72
C ILE A 155 -5.02 -10.68 -13.32
N GLY A 156 -5.94 -11.37 -12.66
CA GLY A 156 -5.76 -11.94 -11.34
C GLY A 156 -6.99 -12.67 -10.86
N THR A 157 -6.80 -13.48 -9.83
CA THR A 157 -7.85 -14.30 -9.21
C THR A 157 -7.81 -14.11 -7.71
N ALA A 158 -8.97 -13.97 -7.09
CA ALA A 158 -9.15 -13.97 -5.63
C ALA A 158 -9.94 -15.20 -5.21
N SER A 159 -9.47 -15.92 -4.18
CA SER A 159 -10.12 -17.12 -3.64
C SER A 159 -10.89 -16.77 -2.35
N PHE A 160 -12.01 -17.43 -2.16
CA PHE A 160 -12.93 -17.24 -1.05
C PHE A 160 -13.26 -18.61 -0.41
N ASP A 161 -12.79 -18.84 0.80
CA ASP A 161 -13.01 -20.08 1.53
C ASP A 161 -14.35 -20.07 2.27
N LEU A 162 -14.64 -18.98 2.95
CA LEU A 162 -15.87 -18.79 3.74
C LEU A 162 -16.93 -17.96 3.04
N GLY A 163 -16.56 -17.19 2.03
CA GLY A 163 -17.42 -16.26 1.30
C GLY A 163 -17.59 -14.89 1.96
N THR A 164 -16.93 -14.64 3.08
CA THR A 164 -16.95 -13.36 3.81
C THR A 164 -15.71 -12.52 3.61
N GLU A 165 -14.75 -13.02 2.87
CA GLU A 165 -13.48 -12.34 2.60
C GLU A 165 -13.67 -11.13 1.68
N ASP A 166 -12.81 -10.14 1.83
CA ASP A 166 -12.67 -9.04 0.88
C ASP A 166 -11.97 -9.55 -0.40
N LEU A 167 -12.21 -8.89 -1.52
CA LEU A 167 -11.44 -9.13 -2.74
C LEU A 167 -10.19 -8.26 -2.71
N GLU A 168 -9.02 -8.87 -2.93
CA GLU A 168 -7.74 -8.19 -3.15
C GLU A 168 -7.01 -8.79 -4.35
N ILE A 169 -6.72 -7.97 -5.35
CA ILE A 169 -6.02 -8.39 -6.57
C ILE A 169 -4.89 -7.41 -6.88
N ASP A 170 -3.67 -7.91 -7.11
CA ASP A 170 -2.53 -7.11 -7.58
C ASP A 170 -2.72 -6.74 -9.05
N ILE A 171 -2.91 -5.46 -9.32
CA ILE A 171 -3.09 -4.89 -10.66
C ILE A 171 -1.89 -4.05 -11.10
N THR A 172 -0.75 -4.13 -10.42
CA THR A 172 0.42 -3.26 -10.59
C THR A 172 0.91 -3.19 -12.04
N SER A 173 1.08 -4.34 -12.70
CA SER A 173 1.55 -4.40 -14.09
C SER A 173 0.58 -3.72 -15.06
N HIS A 174 -0.72 -3.87 -14.82
CA HIS A 174 -1.77 -3.31 -15.67
C HIS A 174 -1.88 -1.79 -15.48
N VAL A 175 -1.75 -1.31 -14.23
CA VAL A 175 -1.68 0.13 -13.94
C VAL A 175 -0.43 0.74 -14.59
N GLN A 176 0.68 0.02 -14.63
CA GLN A 176 1.89 0.47 -15.34
C GLN A 176 1.68 0.53 -16.86
N SER A 177 0.98 -0.45 -17.45
CA SER A 177 0.60 -0.41 -18.86
C SER A 177 -0.30 0.78 -19.18
N GLN A 178 -1.28 1.05 -18.33
CA GLN A 178 -2.13 2.25 -18.43
C GLN A 178 -1.32 3.55 -18.34
N TRP A 179 -0.33 3.61 -17.44
CA TRP A 179 0.60 4.74 -17.37
C TRP A 179 1.34 4.95 -18.70
N ASN A 180 1.70 3.87 -19.38
CA ASN A 180 2.39 3.87 -20.67
C ASN A 180 1.45 4.08 -21.88
N GLY A 181 0.14 4.27 -21.66
CA GLY A 181 -0.84 4.62 -22.69
C GLY A 181 -1.79 3.50 -23.13
N GLU A 182 -1.69 2.30 -22.55
CA GLU A 182 -2.65 1.22 -22.83
C GLU A 182 -3.99 1.51 -22.11
N PRO A 183 -5.13 1.59 -22.81
CA PRO A 183 -6.38 2.01 -22.21
C PRO A 183 -6.94 0.95 -21.26
N ILE A 184 -7.37 1.39 -20.06
CA ILE A 184 -8.20 0.61 -19.14
C ILE A 184 -9.45 1.44 -18.84
N ASN A 185 -10.62 0.93 -19.22
CA ASN A 185 -11.89 1.61 -18.98
C ASN A 185 -12.74 0.94 -17.90
N ALA A 186 -12.43 -0.32 -17.54
CA ALA A 186 -12.98 -0.98 -16.37
C ALA A 186 -12.10 -2.17 -15.94
N PHE A 187 -12.27 -2.56 -14.67
CA PHE A 187 -12.00 -3.90 -14.18
C PHE A 187 -13.32 -4.63 -14.07
N LEU A 188 -13.45 -5.74 -14.78
CA LEU A 188 -14.60 -6.65 -14.71
C LEU A 188 -14.31 -7.74 -13.70
N ILE A 189 -15.22 -7.97 -12.74
CA ILE A 189 -15.15 -9.07 -11.78
C ILE A 189 -16.26 -10.07 -12.09
N LYS A 190 -15.89 -11.34 -12.25
CA LYS A 190 -16.82 -12.42 -12.58
C LYS A 190 -16.35 -13.76 -12.03
N PHE A 191 -17.21 -14.76 -12.04
CA PHE A 191 -16.81 -16.15 -11.85
C PHE A 191 -15.94 -16.65 -13.02
N PRO A 192 -15.00 -17.60 -12.78
CA PRO A 192 -14.23 -18.24 -13.84
C PRO A 192 -15.12 -18.86 -14.92
N SER A 193 -14.66 -18.84 -16.17
CA SER A 193 -15.43 -19.43 -17.26
C SER A 193 -15.59 -20.96 -17.11
N SER A 194 -14.67 -21.63 -16.43
CA SER A 194 -14.79 -23.06 -16.07
C SER A 194 -16.02 -23.36 -15.20
N ASP A 195 -16.42 -22.40 -14.37
CA ASP A 195 -17.55 -22.56 -13.46
C ASP A 195 -18.90 -22.21 -14.12
N THR A 196 -18.83 -21.39 -15.19
CA THR A 196 -20.00 -20.85 -15.91
C THR A 196 -20.23 -21.52 -17.27
N ASP A 197 -19.42 -22.50 -17.64
CA ASP A 197 -19.57 -23.22 -18.90
C ASP A 197 -20.68 -24.27 -18.82
N ASP A 198 -21.67 -24.12 -19.68
CA ASP A 198 -22.80 -25.07 -19.83
C ASP A 198 -22.46 -26.15 -20.88
N SER A 199 -21.40 -26.87 -20.70
CA SER A 199 -21.03 -28.00 -21.55
C SER A 199 -21.90 -29.25 -21.34
N GLY A 200 -23.01 -29.13 -20.57
CA GLY A 200 -23.99 -30.20 -20.35
C GLY A 200 -23.72 -31.07 -19.12
N THR A 201 -22.68 -30.80 -18.37
CA THR A 201 -22.44 -31.40 -17.04
C THR A 201 -23.06 -30.56 -15.93
N ALA A 202 -23.38 -31.18 -14.79
CA ALA A 202 -23.92 -30.43 -13.62
C ALA A 202 -22.95 -29.36 -13.18
N THR A 203 -23.32 -28.12 -13.39
CA THR A 203 -22.50 -26.95 -13.03
C THR A 203 -22.85 -26.50 -11.61
N PRO A 204 -21.87 -26.24 -10.73
CA PRO A 204 -22.16 -25.73 -9.42
C PRO A 204 -22.81 -24.34 -9.49
N ASN A 205 -23.78 -24.10 -8.63
CA ASN A 205 -24.41 -22.79 -8.48
C ASN A 205 -23.71 -22.00 -7.38
N PHE A 206 -23.37 -20.76 -7.71
CA PHE A 206 -22.82 -19.81 -6.75
C PHE A 206 -23.83 -18.65 -6.58
N TYR A 207 -24.55 -18.68 -5.49
CA TYR A 207 -25.48 -17.60 -5.14
C TYR A 207 -24.72 -16.30 -4.87
N THR A 208 -25.45 -15.23 -4.60
CA THR A 208 -24.88 -13.90 -4.53
C THR A 208 -23.71 -13.77 -3.56
N LYS A 209 -22.59 -13.29 -4.06
CA LYS A 209 -21.52 -12.64 -3.29
C LYS A 209 -21.68 -11.14 -3.46
N LYS A 210 -21.75 -10.41 -2.34
CA LYS A 210 -21.92 -8.96 -2.34
C LYS A 210 -20.69 -8.24 -1.86
N PHE A 211 -20.42 -7.08 -2.48
CA PHE A 211 -19.43 -6.10 -2.03
C PHE A 211 -20.13 -4.76 -1.86
N PHE A 212 -19.60 -3.91 -0.99
CA PHE A 212 -20.07 -2.53 -0.92
C PHE A 212 -19.74 -1.80 -2.22
N SER A 213 -20.65 -0.92 -2.67
CA SER A 213 -20.43 -0.05 -3.83
C SER A 213 -19.81 1.29 -3.42
N ARG A 214 -19.44 2.12 -4.41
CA ARG A 214 -18.99 3.50 -4.16
C ARG A 214 -20.09 4.40 -3.58
N SER A 215 -21.35 4.03 -3.78
CA SER A 215 -22.52 4.74 -3.25
C SER A 215 -22.83 4.41 -1.80
N SER A 216 -22.17 3.40 -1.22
CA SER A 216 -22.35 2.99 0.15
C SER A 216 -22.09 4.13 1.15
N GLU A 217 -22.89 4.20 2.21
CA GLU A 217 -22.68 5.12 3.33
C GLU A 217 -21.39 4.80 4.13
N PHE A 218 -20.92 3.55 4.11
CA PHE A 218 -19.73 3.11 4.83
C PHE A 218 -18.45 3.53 4.10
N PHE A 219 -17.95 4.72 4.41
CA PHE A 219 -16.81 5.33 3.72
C PHE A 219 -15.61 4.39 3.53
N PHE A 220 -15.18 3.67 4.59
CA PHE A 220 -14.02 2.77 4.54
C PHE A 220 -14.29 1.42 3.87
N LYS A 221 -15.54 1.17 3.47
CA LYS A 221 -15.94 -0.04 2.76
C LYS A 221 -16.17 0.17 1.27
N ARG A 222 -16.06 1.40 0.80
CA ARG A 222 -16.15 1.69 -0.64
C ARG A 222 -14.99 1.06 -1.40
N PRO A 223 -15.19 0.58 -2.64
CA PRO A 223 -14.14 0.03 -3.48
C PRO A 223 -12.99 1.02 -3.70
N VAL A 224 -11.75 0.53 -3.66
CA VAL A 224 -10.55 1.37 -3.79
C VAL A 224 -9.46 0.68 -4.62
N ILE A 225 -8.60 1.49 -5.24
CA ILE A 225 -7.24 1.10 -5.54
C ILE A 225 -6.38 1.52 -4.34
N GLU A 226 -5.83 0.56 -3.64
CA GLU A 226 -4.90 0.79 -2.54
C GLU A 226 -3.47 0.70 -3.04
N VAL A 227 -2.71 1.78 -2.90
CA VAL A 227 -1.30 1.82 -3.28
C VAL A 227 -0.46 1.62 -2.03
N ARG A 228 0.33 0.56 -2.00
CA ARG A 228 1.23 0.17 -0.90
C ARG A 228 2.66 0.32 -1.36
N ARG A 229 3.45 1.12 -0.64
CA ARG A 229 4.86 1.36 -0.94
C ARG A 229 5.74 0.89 0.20
N GLN A 230 6.93 0.41 -0.14
CA GLN A 230 7.99 0.14 0.82
C GLN A 230 9.04 1.24 0.67
N ASP A 231 8.69 2.44 1.16
CA ASP A 231 9.50 3.65 1.03
C ASP A 231 10.10 4.12 2.38
N ALA A 232 10.19 3.23 3.35
CA ALA A 232 10.82 3.52 4.63
C ALA A 232 12.31 3.83 4.45
N ILE A 233 12.76 4.93 5.04
CA ILE A 233 14.15 5.36 5.06
C ILE A 233 14.79 4.87 6.36
N GLU A 234 15.81 4.05 6.24
CA GLU A 234 16.54 3.46 7.36
C GLU A 234 17.91 4.12 7.53
N ASP A 235 17.95 5.41 7.92
CA ASP A 235 19.20 6.15 8.11
C ASP A 235 19.83 5.78 9.46
N ASN A 236 20.88 4.96 9.41
CA ASN A 236 21.54 4.46 10.60
C ASN A 236 22.39 5.50 11.35
N ARG A 237 22.28 6.79 11.07
CA ARG A 237 23.01 7.82 11.85
C ARG A 237 22.66 7.81 13.34
N GLY A 238 21.44 7.40 13.71
CA GLY A 238 20.98 7.34 15.08
C GLY A 238 21.27 6.00 15.77
N ASN A 239 21.50 4.93 15.01
CA ASN A 239 21.81 3.58 15.49
C ASN A 239 23.02 2.98 14.76
N PHE A 240 24.10 3.73 14.66
CA PHE A 240 25.29 3.35 13.90
C PHE A 240 26.18 2.40 14.69
N TYR A 241 25.91 1.12 14.58
CA TYR A 241 26.67 0.05 15.24
C TYR A 241 27.91 -0.33 14.42
N LYS A 242 29.06 -0.50 15.08
CA LYS A 242 30.22 -1.15 14.47
C LYS A 242 29.92 -2.62 14.17
N ALA A 243 30.69 -3.22 13.28
CA ALA A 243 30.57 -4.62 12.93
C ALA A 243 30.74 -5.54 14.15
N SER A 244 30.19 -6.72 14.06
CA SER A 244 30.37 -7.79 15.02
C SER A 244 30.63 -9.11 14.29
N SER A 245 31.57 -9.89 14.78
CA SER A 245 31.87 -11.23 14.26
C SER A 245 30.72 -12.23 14.45
N GLY A 246 29.76 -11.92 15.34
CA GLY A 246 28.55 -12.70 15.55
C GLY A 246 27.44 -12.48 14.52
N LEU A 247 27.64 -11.57 13.54
CA LEU A 247 26.67 -11.22 12.53
C LEU A 247 27.16 -11.50 11.11
N SER A 248 26.23 -11.70 10.18
CA SER A 248 26.54 -11.82 8.76
C SER A 248 27.13 -10.50 8.20
N ALA A 249 27.79 -10.57 7.05
CA ALA A 249 28.33 -9.39 6.38
C ALA A 249 27.21 -8.37 6.05
N THR A 250 26.03 -8.85 5.68
CA THR A 250 24.87 -8.00 5.37
C THR A 250 24.31 -7.32 6.61
N ASP A 251 24.20 -8.03 7.75
CA ASP A 251 23.68 -7.46 8.99
C ASP A 251 24.62 -6.45 9.64
N ASN A 252 25.89 -6.48 9.27
CA ASN A 252 26.91 -5.52 9.67
C ASN A 252 26.92 -4.22 8.85
N GLN A 253 26.18 -4.17 7.75
CA GLN A 253 26.07 -2.98 6.90
C GLN A 253 25.23 -1.90 7.56
N ARG A 254 25.61 -0.64 7.37
CA ARG A 254 24.92 0.56 7.83
C ARG A 254 24.64 1.47 6.67
N LYS A 255 23.38 1.88 6.51
CA LYS A 255 22.93 2.79 5.47
C LYS A 255 23.07 4.22 5.96
N LEU A 256 23.69 5.06 5.16
CA LEU A 256 23.76 6.51 5.37
C LEU A 256 23.07 7.21 4.20
N TYR A 257 22.30 8.25 4.52
CA TYR A 257 21.54 8.97 3.52
C TYR A 257 22.03 10.38 3.32
N PHE A 258 22.04 10.79 2.06
CA PHE A 258 22.25 12.17 1.64
C PHE A 258 21.03 12.68 0.90
N TYR A 259 20.64 13.92 1.19
CA TYR A 259 19.47 14.55 0.62
C TYR A 259 19.86 15.80 -0.14
N ASN A 260 19.63 15.82 -1.44
CA ASN A 260 19.83 17.01 -2.25
C ASN A 260 18.53 17.81 -2.38
N SER A 261 18.61 19.12 -2.16
CA SER A 261 17.47 20.02 -2.29
C SER A 261 17.93 21.33 -2.92
N VAL A 262 17.20 21.80 -3.92
CA VAL A 262 17.41 23.10 -4.57
C VAL A 262 16.17 23.94 -4.32
N ASN A 263 16.34 25.09 -3.69
CA ASN A 263 15.24 26.00 -3.30
C ASN A 263 14.12 25.29 -2.49
N GLY A 264 14.50 24.38 -1.59
CA GLY A 264 13.57 23.65 -0.74
C GLY A 264 12.87 22.45 -1.42
N VAL A 265 13.10 22.24 -2.71
CA VAL A 265 12.56 21.11 -3.46
C VAL A 265 13.65 20.05 -3.66
N ARG A 266 13.31 18.78 -3.41
CA ARG A 266 14.24 17.68 -3.68
C ARG A 266 14.50 17.55 -5.17
N LYS A 267 15.75 17.38 -5.54
CA LYS A 267 16.18 17.27 -6.94
C LYS A 267 17.43 16.39 -7.04
N SER A 268 17.51 15.60 -8.10
CA SER A 268 18.71 14.84 -8.42
C SER A 268 19.94 15.75 -8.56
N LEU A 269 21.11 15.23 -8.18
CA LEU A 269 22.39 15.88 -8.45
C LEU A 269 22.73 15.78 -9.94
N GLU A 270 23.30 16.84 -10.49
CA GLU A 270 23.84 16.85 -11.85
C GLU A 270 25.30 16.34 -11.81
N LEU A 271 25.47 15.02 -11.85
CA LEU A 271 26.77 14.38 -11.63
C LEU A 271 27.68 14.35 -12.88
N GLY A 272 27.13 14.54 -14.10
CA GLY A 272 27.91 14.61 -15.33
C GLY A 272 28.83 13.40 -15.60
N GLY A 273 28.42 12.21 -15.16
CA GLY A 273 29.20 10.97 -15.24
C GLY A 273 30.09 10.67 -14.02
N SER A 274 30.15 11.59 -13.05
CA SER A 274 30.74 11.34 -11.73
C SER A 274 29.78 10.59 -10.81
N THR A 275 30.24 10.13 -9.66
CA THR A 275 29.42 9.46 -8.63
C THR A 275 29.42 10.29 -7.35
N LEU A 276 28.31 10.21 -6.60
CA LEU A 276 28.29 10.65 -5.21
C LEU A 276 28.89 9.55 -4.33
N ALA A 277 29.74 9.92 -3.39
CA ALA A 277 30.34 8.99 -2.43
C ALA A 277 30.39 9.57 -1.02
N VAL A 278 30.49 8.69 -0.03
CA VAL A 278 30.76 9.04 1.36
C VAL A 278 32.04 8.36 1.82
N ARG A 279 32.91 9.09 2.54
CA ARG A 279 34.08 8.54 3.21
C ARG A 279 34.02 8.81 4.69
N LEU A 280 34.46 7.82 5.50
CA LEU A 280 34.53 7.93 6.94
C LEU A 280 35.95 8.28 7.39
N TYR A 281 36.04 9.20 8.32
CA TYR A 281 37.27 9.67 8.95
C TYR A 281 37.28 9.44 10.45
N GLN A 282 38.48 9.28 11.02
CA GLN A 282 38.66 9.06 12.44
C GLN A 282 38.65 10.36 13.28
N ASP A 283 38.87 11.51 12.64
CA ASP A 283 38.99 12.82 13.28
C ASP A 283 38.10 13.89 12.62
N SER A 284 37.81 14.96 13.38
CA SER A 284 36.97 16.07 12.96
C SER A 284 37.58 17.01 11.95
N THR A 285 38.87 16.86 11.65
CA THR A 285 39.60 17.65 10.64
C THR A 285 39.60 16.93 9.29
N TYR A 286 39.07 15.72 9.21
CA TYR A 286 38.98 14.89 8.01
C TYR A 286 40.36 14.63 7.38
N THR A 287 41.37 14.38 8.22
CA THR A 287 42.75 14.12 7.80
C THR A 287 43.20 12.68 7.98
N THR A 288 42.58 11.97 8.96
CA THR A 288 42.96 10.59 9.29
C THR A 288 41.90 9.63 8.73
N ALA A 289 42.16 9.06 7.56
CA ALA A 289 41.33 8.01 6.99
C ALA A 289 41.50 6.70 7.77
N PHE A 290 40.55 5.78 7.60
CA PHE A 290 40.71 4.40 8.07
C PHE A 290 41.74 3.64 7.23
N SER A 291 42.29 2.54 7.77
CA SER A 291 43.15 1.63 7.04
C SER A 291 42.65 0.19 7.20
N PRO A 292 42.12 -0.43 6.13
CA PRO A 292 41.88 0.14 4.80
C PRO A 292 40.87 1.31 4.81
N ASP A 293 40.94 2.15 3.76
CA ASP A 293 40.06 3.30 3.61
C ASP A 293 38.59 2.89 3.54
N LEU A 294 37.72 3.58 4.29
CA LEU A 294 36.27 3.28 4.36
C LEU A 294 35.50 4.33 3.56
N PHE A 295 35.18 4.02 2.34
CA PHE A 295 34.29 4.82 1.49
C PHE A 295 33.28 3.93 0.77
N ALA A 296 32.18 4.53 0.33
CA ALA A 296 31.16 3.88 -0.47
C ALA A 296 30.54 4.87 -1.45
N THR A 297 30.24 4.39 -2.65
CA THR A 297 29.39 5.13 -3.59
C THR A 297 27.95 5.14 -3.13
N ALA A 298 27.21 6.17 -3.51
CA ALA A 298 25.83 6.34 -3.15
C ALA A 298 24.92 6.34 -4.39
N ASP A 299 23.89 5.53 -4.35
CA ASP A 299 22.88 5.42 -5.40
C ASP A 299 21.64 6.25 -5.05
N GLU A 300 21.08 6.92 -6.06
CA GLU A 300 19.81 7.64 -5.90
C GLU A 300 18.64 6.64 -5.82
N THR A 301 17.88 6.70 -4.75
CA THR A 301 16.79 5.75 -4.50
C THR A 301 15.56 6.44 -3.89
N PRO A 302 14.39 6.45 -4.58
CA PRO A 302 14.22 6.11 -6.00
C PRO A 302 14.85 7.14 -6.93
N THR A 303 15.12 6.75 -8.16
CA THR A 303 15.69 7.67 -9.19
C THR A 303 14.81 8.90 -9.35
N GLY A 304 15.43 10.08 -9.43
CA GLY A 304 14.72 11.35 -9.53
C GLY A 304 14.26 11.95 -8.19
N SER A 305 14.51 11.27 -7.07
CA SER A 305 14.05 11.71 -5.74
C SER A 305 14.93 12.73 -5.05
N GLY A 306 16.20 12.85 -5.46
CA GLY A 306 17.22 13.60 -4.73
C GLY A 306 17.63 12.97 -3.39
N ILE A 307 17.34 11.68 -3.21
CA ILE A 307 17.69 10.89 -2.01
C ILE A 307 18.72 9.86 -2.41
N TYR A 308 19.88 9.90 -1.79
CA TYR A 308 20.99 9.00 -2.07
C TYR A 308 21.30 8.15 -0.86
N VAL A 309 21.58 6.88 -1.07
CA VAL A 309 21.93 5.91 -0.03
C VAL A 309 23.30 5.31 -0.33
N ALA A 310 24.16 5.31 0.68
CA ALA A 310 25.43 4.59 0.69
C ALA A 310 25.47 3.59 1.83
N THR A 311 26.11 2.46 1.61
CA THR A 311 26.24 1.39 2.61
C THR A 311 27.69 1.27 3.05
N VAL A 312 27.93 1.40 4.35
CA VAL A 312 29.26 1.35 4.96
C VAL A 312 29.30 0.37 6.12
N THR A 313 30.49 -0.14 6.44
CA THR A 313 30.71 -1.01 7.60
C THR A 313 31.93 -0.54 8.37
N VAL A 314 31.77 -0.17 9.65
CA VAL A 314 32.90 0.17 10.52
C VAL A 314 33.42 -1.11 11.20
N PRO A 315 34.74 -1.38 11.13
CA PRO A 315 35.30 -2.60 11.70
C PRO A 315 35.03 -2.78 13.20
N GLU A 316 34.86 -4.02 13.63
CA GLU A 316 34.64 -4.40 15.04
C GLU A 316 35.76 -3.90 15.97
N ALA A 317 37.00 -3.96 15.49
CA ALA A 317 38.19 -3.54 16.24
C ALA A 317 38.28 -2.01 16.50
N THR A 318 37.34 -1.23 15.95
CA THR A 318 37.34 0.23 16.14
C THR A 318 37.07 0.58 17.60
N ALA A 319 38.00 1.30 18.23
CA ALA A 319 37.86 1.83 19.58
C ALA A 319 37.17 3.22 19.62
N LEU A 320 36.92 3.81 18.46
CA LEU A 320 36.33 5.14 18.33
C LEU A 320 34.86 5.10 18.77
N THR A 321 34.45 6.10 19.54
CA THR A 321 33.05 6.33 19.93
C THR A 321 32.34 7.27 18.94
N LYS A 322 33.08 7.89 18.02
CA LYS A 322 32.59 8.81 17.01
C LYS A 322 33.44 8.69 15.75
N VAL A 323 32.78 8.72 14.60
CA VAL A 323 33.39 8.80 13.28
C VAL A 323 32.82 10.02 12.55
N TYR A 324 33.51 10.48 11.50
CA TYR A 324 33.16 11.67 10.75
C TYR A 324 32.93 11.31 9.30
N ASP A 325 31.78 11.66 8.75
CA ASP A 325 31.39 11.39 7.37
C ASP A 325 31.54 12.62 6.50
N ARG A 326 32.16 12.45 5.34
CA ARG A 326 32.28 13.45 4.29
C ARG A 326 31.64 12.94 3.01
N TRP A 327 30.65 13.68 2.51
CA TRP A 327 29.97 13.42 1.25
C TRP A 327 30.57 14.28 0.15
N TYR A 328 30.93 13.68 -0.96
CA TYR A 328 31.66 14.33 -2.04
C TYR A 328 31.32 13.73 -3.41
N ILE A 329 31.56 14.50 -4.45
CA ILE A 329 31.51 14.02 -5.82
C ILE A 329 32.88 13.44 -6.18
N SER A 330 32.89 12.32 -6.89
CA SER A 330 34.08 11.60 -7.34
C SER A 330 33.99 11.23 -8.81
N ALA A 331 35.05 11.43 -9.57
CA ALA A 331 35.13 11.00 -10.96
C ALA A 331 35.61 9.55 -11.13
N ASP A 332 36.11 8.93 -10.06
CA ASP A 332 36.77 7.62 -10.05
C ASP A 332 36.14 6.65 -9.03
N ALA A 333 34.80 6.58 -9.05
CA ALA A 333 34.01 5.66 -8.23
C ALA A 333 34.27 5.78 -6.71
N GLY A 334 34.52 6.97 -6.21
CA GLY A 334 34.64 7.24 -4.77
C GLY A 334 36.10 7.32 -4.28
N THR A 335 37.09 7.05 -5.10
CA THR A 335 38.51 7.05 -4.67
C THR A 335 39.01 8.45 -4.36
N THR A 336 38.74 9.42 -5.25
CA THR A 336 39.22 10.82 -5.11
C THR A 336 38.06 11.76 -4.77
N GLU A 337 38.28 12.62 -3.78
CA GLU A 337 37.33 13.67 -3.39
C GLU A 337 37.55 14.90 -4.26
N THR A 338 36.61 15.20 -5.17
CA THR A 338 36.73 16.37 -6.04
C THR A 338 35.92 17.57 -5.59
N SER A 339 34.71 17.34 -5.07
CA SER A 339 33.80 18.38 -4.60
C SER A 339 33.09 17.93 -3.33
N ILE A 340 33.38 18.61 -2.22
CA ILE A 340 32.77 18.29 -0.91
C ILE A 340 31.39 18.93 -0.84
N LEU A 341 30.36 18.13 -0.52
CA LEU A 341 28.96 18.57 -0.43
C LEU A 341 28.49 18.71 1.03
N LYS A 342 28.90 17.78 1.90
CA LYS A 342 28.46 17.76 3.29
C LYS A 342 29.49 17.07 4.16
N GLU A 343 29.64 17.58 5.38
CA GLU A 343 30.43 16.99 6.45
C GLU A 343 29.57 16.78 7.68
N GLY A 344 29.84 15.73 8.44
CA GLY A 344 29.06 15.37 9.61
C GLY A 344 29.82 14.50 10.59
N SER A 345 29.16 14.17 11.69
CA SER A 345 29.69 13.22 12.66
C SER A 345 28.63 12.23 13.09
N ILE A 346 29.06 10.99 13.35
CA ILE A 346 28.20 9.86 13.69
C ILE A 346 28.72 9.23 14.97
N LYS A 347 27.84 9.05 15.98
CA LYS A 347 28.16 8.31 17.19
C LYS A 347 28.23 6.81 16.85
N VAL A 348 29.34 6.16 17.20
CA VAL A 348 29.51 4.70 17.00
C VAL A 348 29.05 3.97 18.24
N LEU A 349 28.15 3.01 18.03
CA LEU A 349 27.62 2.14 19.07
C LEU A 349 28.26 0.76 19.00
N THR A 350 28.36 0.12 20.14
CA THR A 350 28.79 -1.30 20.26
C THR A 350 27.56 -2.13 20.62
N ARG A 351 27.35 -3.25 19.93
CA ARG A 351 26.30 -4.20 20.32
C ARG A 351 26.70 -4.94 21.57
N ASP A 352 25.79 -5.07 22.50
CA ASP A 352 25.93 -5.89 23.67
C ASP A 352 24.90 -7.02 23.61
N PHE A 353 25.32 -8.18 23.21
CA PHE A 353 24.48 -9.37 23.13
C PHE A 353 24.18 -10.00 24.49
N SER A 354 24.89 -9.56 25.56
CA SER A 354 24.75 -10.14 26.90
C SER A 354 23.57 -9.54 27.66
N THR A 355 23.15 -8.35 27.32
CA THR A 355 22.08 -7.59 28.01
C THR A 355 20.72 -7.69 27.33
N ASP A 356 20.65 -8.25 26.14
CA ASP A 356 19.39 -8.41 25.42
C ASP A 356 18.63 -9.65 25.92
N SER A 357 18.05 -9.51 27.10
CA SER A 357 17.31 -10.59 27.79
C SER A 357 15.91 -10.84 27.19
N GLY A 358 15.57 -10.28 26.04
CA GLY A 358 14.28 -10.50 25.36
C GLY A 358 13.06 -9.93 26.09
N ASN A 359 13.24 -9.30 27.22
CA ASN A 359 12.18 -8.85 28.11
C ASN A 359 12.12 -7.32 28.28
N THR A 360 12.85 -6.59 27.43
CA THR A 360 12.84 -5.12 27.49
C THR A 360 11.49 -4.59 27.04
N GLU A 361 10.81 -3.87 27.91
CA GLU A 361 9.61 -3.10 27.59
C GLU A 361 10.00 -1.69 27.13
N TYR A 362 9.29 -1.18 26.14
CA TYR A 362 9.53 0.13 25.56
C TYR A 362 8.34 1.04 25.78
N VAL A 363 8.60 2.33 25.91
CA VAL A 363 7.61 3.41 25.92
C VAL A 363 7.80 4.22 24.65
N LEU A 364 6.71 4.41 23.94
CA LEU A 364 6.64 5.25 22.74
C LEU A 364 5.85 6.53 23.03
N ASP A 365 6.20 7.61 22.33
CA ASP A 365 5.42 8.85 22.31
C ASP A 365 5.49 9.48 20.92
N VAL A 366 4.39 10.15 20.50
CA VAL A 366 4.34 10.91 19.25
C VAL A 366 4.51 12.39 19.58
N THR A 367 5.74 12.86 19.49
CA THR A 367 6.18 14.13 20.08
C THR A 367 5.62 15.39 19.41
N ASN A 368 5.15 15.29 18.15
CA ASN A 368 4.68 16.43 17.37
C ASN A 368 3.23 16.29 16.89
N MET A 369 2.43 15.50 17.59
CA MET A 369 1.03 15.31 17.25
C MET A 369 0.21 16.57 17.58
N LYS A 370 -0.64 16.98 16.62
CA LYS A 370 -1.67 18.01 16.84
C LYS A 370 -2.98 17.34 17.29
N PRO A 371 -3.85 18.07 18.01
CA PRO A 371 -5.18 17.55 18.37
C PRO A 371 -6.08 17.32 17.16
N SER A 372 -5.91 18.11 16.08
CA SER A 372 -6.67 17.93 14.83
C SER A 372 -5.84 18.24 13.59
N TYR A 373 -6.28 17.68 12.46
CA TYR A 373 -5.70 17.84 11.13
C TYR A 373 -6.80 18.01 10.09
N LEU A 374 -6.52 18.80 9.05
CA LEU A 374 -7.37 18.84 7.86
C LEU A 374 -7.12 17.64 6.95
N ARG A 375 -8.13 17.18 6.22
CA ARG A 375 -7.97 16.10 5.23
C ARG A 375 -6.91 16.37 4.15
N THR A 376 -6.59 17.64 3.90
CA THR A 376 -5.58 18.07 2.92
C THR A 376 -4.16 18.03 3.47
N GLU A 377 -3.98 17.86 4.78
CA GLU A 377 -2.66 17.83 5.41
C GLU A 377 -1.96 16.49 5.19
N LYS A 378 -0.63 16.55 5.17
CA LYS A 378 0.27 15.40 5.07
C LYS A 378 1.33 15.51 6.18
N PRO A 379 0.95 15.30 7.45
CA PRO A 379 1.87 15.44 8.56
C PRO A 379 2.94 14.37 8.55
N LYS A 380 4.13 14.75 9.04
CA LYS A 380 5.18 13.84 9.46
C LYS A 380 5.07 13.65 10.96
N PHE A 381 4.78 12.44 11.40
CA PHE A 381 4.77 12.06 12.80
C PHE A 381 6.16 11.63 13.25
N ARG A 382 6.66 12.22 14.35
CA ARG A 382 7.90 11.84 15.01
C ARG A 382 7.62 10.98 16.22
N VAL A 383 8.21 9.81 16.26
CA VAL A 383 8.04 8.83 17.33
C VAL A 383 9.31 8.78 18.16
N TYR A 384 9.16 9.09 19.43
CA TYR A 384 10.19 8.94 20.45
C TYR A 384 10.07 7.57 21.12
N THR A 385 11.19 6.89 21.32
CA THR A 385 11.20 5.57 21.94
C THR A 385 12.29 5.49 23.00
N ARG A 386 11.98 4.94 24.16
CA ARG A 386 12.94 4.65 25.22
C ARG A 386 12.62 3.33 25.91
N ALA A 387 13.61 2.76 26.62
CA ALA A 387 13.33 1.65 27.50
C ALA A 387 12.42 2.12 28.66
N LYS A 388 11.51 1.25 29.13
CA LYS A 388 10.53 1.59 30.17
C LYS A 388 11.20 1.85 31.52
N ASP A 389 12.25 1.09 31.82
CA ASP A 389 13.04 1.16 33.04
C ASP A 389 14.14 2.24 33.02
N TRP A 390 14.34 2.92 31.86
CA TRP A 390 15.30 4.01 31.77
C TRP A 390 14.89 5.18 32.65
N SER A 391 15.83 5.65 33.46
CA SER A 391 15.64 6.81 34.35
C SER A 391 16.73 7.84 34.11
N PRO A 392 16.36 9.11 33.82
CA PRO A 392 17.36 10.16 33.66
C PRO A 392 18.12 10.44 34.96
N THR A 393 19.43 10.59 34.84
CA THR A 393 20.28 11.04 35.94
C THR A 393 20.51 12.55 35.88
N ILE A 394 21.10 13.10 36.93
CA ILE A 394 21.56 14.51 36.96
C ILE A 394 22.48 14.83 35.77
N TYR A 395 23.32 13.90 35.38
CA TYR A 395 24.21 14.04 34.21
C TYR A 395 23.45 14.04 32.88
N THR A 396 22.45 13.18 32.74
CA THR A 396 21.58 13.15 31.55
C THR A 396 20.88 14.48 31.34
N VAL A 397 20.34 15.08 32.41
CA VAL A 397 19.67 16.38 32.37
C VAL A 397 20.66 17.49 32.04
N ALA A 398 21.85 17.48 32.64
CA ALA A 398 22.90 18.48 32.43
C ALA A 398 23.49 18.43 31.01
N SER A 399 23.72 17.24 30.48
CA SER A 399 24.26 17.04 29.13
C SER A 399 23.19 17.14 28.03
N LYS A 400 21.91 17.16 28.39
CA LYS A 400 20.76 17.05 27.47
C LYS A 400 20.79 15.77 26.62
N GLU A 401 21.48 14.74 27.05
CA GLU A 401 21.49 13.44 26.41
C GLU A 401 20.28 12.63 26.88
N ILE A 402 19.14 12.86 26.26
CA ILE A 402 17.93 12.08 26.48
C ILE A 402 18.05 10.80 25.63
N GLU A 403 17.77 9.66 26.25
CA GLU A 403 17.72 8.41 25.50
C GLU A 403 16.62 8.48 24.43
N ASN A 404 16.98 8.21 23.19
CA ASN A 404 16.05 8.03 22.10
C ASN A 404 16.52 6.82 21.31
N LEU A 405 15.90 5.68 21.57
CA LEU A 405 16.27 4.42 20.96
C LEU A 405 15.63 4.31 19.58
N ILE A 406 16.40 3.81 18.62
CA ILE A 406 15.89 3.43 17.31
C ILE A 406 15.68 1.92 17.31
N ILE A 407 14.44 1.51 17.15
CA ILE A 407 14.07 0.13 16.91
C ILE A 407 13.90 -0.04 15.40
N ASP A 408 14.63 -0.98 14.81
CA ASP A 408 14.71 -1.13 13.35
C ASP A 408 13.34 -1.38 12.69
N LYS A 409 12.43 -2.08 13.38
CA LYS A 409 11.11 -2.38 12.83
C LYS A 409 10.00 -1.96 13.79
N ILE A 410 9.43 -0.79 13.51
CA ILE A 410 8.19 -0.31 14.13
C ILE A 410 7.17 -0.15 13.00
N TYR A 411 5.97 -0.70 13.21
CA TYR A 411 4.85 -0.56 12.28
C TYR A 411 3.74 0.26 12.93
N TYR A 412 3.03 1.06 12.13
CA TYR A 412 1.85 1.79 12.61
C TYR A 412 0.56 1.19 12.06
N LYS A 413 -0.52 1.40 12.81
CA LYS A 413 -1.90 1.07 12.47
C LYS A 413 -2.79 2.26 12.78
N ILE A 414 -3.80 2.52 11.97
CA ILE A 414 -4.77 3.60 12.21
C ILE A 414 -6.16 3.00 12.34
N VAL A 415 -6.83 3.37 13.43
CA VAL A 415 -8.19 2.95 13.74
C VAL A 415 -9.11 4.15 13.92
N ARG A 416 -10.37 4.05 13.53
CA ARG A 416 -11.40 5.03 13.87
C ARG A 416 -11.98 4.68 15.24
N LEU A 417 -11.95 5.63 16.19
CA LEU A 417 -12.22 5.33 17.60
C LEU A 417 -13.70 5.13 17.94
N VAL A 418 -14.63 5.55 17.09
CA VAL A 418 -16.07 5.42 17.37
C VAL A 418 -16.60 3.99 17.22
N ASP A 419 -15.97 3.20 16.37
CA ASP A 419 -16.40 1.86 15.99
C ASP A 419 -15.25 0.85 15.87
N ASP A 420 -14.05 1.25 16.31
CA ASP A 420 -12.79 0.49 16.20
C ASP A 420 -12.48 0.00 14.77
N ALA A 421 -13.04 0.67 13.75
CA ALA A 421 -12.80 0.31 12.36
C ALA A 421 -11.32 0.50 11.99
N VAL A 422 -10.70 -0.57 11.52
CA VAL A 422 -9.32 -0.53 11.03
C VAL A 422 -9.29 0.16 9.69
N VAL A 423 -8.67 1.36 9.64
CA VAL A 423 -8.53 2.13 8.41
C VAL A 423 -7.26 1.77 7.66
N VAL A 424 -6.15 1.64 8.39
CA VAL A 424 -4.86 1.15 7.90
C VAL A 424 -4.40 0.08 8.87
N ASP A 425 -4.27 -1.15 8.40
CA ASP A 425 -3.74 -2.25 9.20
C ASP A 425 -2.21 -2.33 9.10
N TYR A 426 -1.60 -3.09 10.01
CA TYR A 426 -0.16 -3.34 9.99
C TYR A 426 0.26 -4.01 8.69
N GLY A 427 1.05 -3.32 7.88
CA GLY A 427 1.74 -3.88 6.73
C GLY A 427 3.13 -4.30 7.17
N ASN A 428 3.25 -5.48 7.75
CA ASN A 428 4.46 -5.94 8.40
C ASN A 428 5.35 -6.83 7.52
N GLY A 429 5.00 -7.00 6.24
CA GLY A 429 5.79 -7.79 5.29
C GLY A 429 5.90 -9.30 5.61
N THR A 430 5.27 -9.78 6.68
CA THR A 430 5.40 -11.19 7.11
C THR A 430 4.51 -12.15 6.33
N SER A 431 3.55 -11.66 5.55
CA SER A 431 2.73 -12.48 4.66
C SER A 431 3.57 -12.98 3.48
N ALA A 432 3.41 -14.25 3.13
CA ALA A 432 3.98 -14.81 1.90
C ALA A 432 3.38 -14.21 0.61
N SER A 433 2.29 -13.43 0.74
CA SER A 433 1.64 -12.75 -0.38
C SER A 433 2.51 -11.63 -0.94
N SER A 434 2.67 -11.59 -2.26
CA SER A 434 3.31 -10.47 -2.97
C SER A 434 2.56 -9.14 -2.81
N LEU A 435 1.32 -9.17 -2.31
CA LEU A 435 0.47 -8.02 -2.07
C LEU A 435 0.84 -7.28 -0.77
N ASN A 436 1.49 -7.97 0.17
CA ASN A 436 1.83 -7.39 1.45
C ASN A 436 3.25 -6.81 1.43
N LYS A 437 3.34 -5.50 1.39
CA LYS A 437 4.58 -4.71 1.48
C LYS A 437 4.72 -4.15 2.90
N GLU A 438 5.93 -3.86 3.34
CA GLU A 438 6.19 -3.18 4.63
C GLU A 438 5.74 -1.70 4.58
N HIS A 439 4.48 -1.48 4.16
CA HIS A 439 3.92 -0.16 3.87
C HIS A 439 3.53 0.65 5.11
N THR A 440 3.62 0.08 6.29
CA THR A 440 3.45 0.80 7.57
C THR A 440 4.71 0.79 8.42
N LEU A 441 5.84 0.35 7.86
CA LEU A 441 7.14 0.44 8.50
C LEU A 441 7.55 1.92 8.68
N LEU A 442 7.97 2.28 9.88
CA LEU A 442 8.48 3.60 10.16
C LEU A 442 9.88 3.79 9.55
N SER A 443 10.11 4.98 9.04
CA SER A 443 11.45 5.46 8.74
C SER A 443 12.15 5.90 10.03
N TYR A 444 13.47 5.95 10.04
CA TYR A 444 14.25 6.52 11.12
C TYR A 444 15.46 7.31 10.63
N ASP A 445 15.90 8.25 11.44
CA ASP A 445 17.09 9.08 11.24
C ASP A 445 17.80 9.38 12.58
N ALA A 446 18.77 10.27 12.60
CA ALA A 446 19.46 10.68 13.83
C ALA A 446 18.54 11.29 14.91
N SER A 447 17.34 11.71 14.55
CA SER A 447 16.34 12.30 15.47
C SER A 447 15.31 11.31 15.98
N GLY A 448 15.40 10.02 15.58
CA GLY A 448 14.46 8.97 15.96
C GLY A 448 13.59 8.48 14.80
N SER A 449 12.57 7.72 15.14
CA SER A 449 11.64 7.15 14.17
C SER A 449 10.60 8.15 13.68
N TYR A 450 10.07 7.96 12.47
CA TYR A 450 9.04 8.82 11.90
C TYR A 450 8.28 8.14 10.75
N PHE A 451 7.10 8.66 10.44
CA PHE A 451 6.36 8.31 9.22
C PHE A 451 5.56 9.51 8.70
N ASP A 452 5.34 9.54 7.40
CA ASP A 452 4.49 10.52 6.74
C ASP A 452 3.13 9.88 6.45
N PHE A 453 2.04 10.58 6.78
CA PHE A 453 0.69 10.08 6.53
C PHE A 453 -0.17 11.10 5.76
N ASP A 454 -0.95 10.63 4.78
CA ASP A 454 -1.88 11.46 4.02
C ASP A 454 -3.26 11.40 4.66
N MET A 455 -3.70 12.50 5.29
CA MET A 455 -4.98 12.59 5.97
C MET A 455 -6.19 12.42 5.04
N SER A 456 -6.01 12.55 3.72
CA SER A 456 -7.09 12.29 2.75
C SER A 456 -7.54 10.83 2.68
N ASN A 457 -6.77 9.90 3.26
CA ASN A 457 -7.19 8.51 3.46
C ASN A 457 -8.27 8.36 4.54
N LEU A 458 -8.52 9.40 5.35
CA LEU A 458 -9.44 9.41 6.47
C LEU A 458 -10.71 10.21 6.15
N GLU A 459 -11.79 9.84 6.78
CA GLU A 459 -13.07 10.56 6.73
C GLU A 459 -13.06 11.71 7.73
N SER A 460 -13.55 12.91 7.33
CA SER A 460 -13.63 14.06 8.24
C SER A 460 -14.74 13.90 9.29
N GLY A 461 -14.60 14.63 10.39
CA GLY A 461 -15.58 14.64 11.49
C GLY A 461 -15.34 13.58 12.57
N TYR A 462 -14.35 12.71 12.43
CA TYR A 462 -14.10 11.59 13.35
C TYR A 462 -12.78 11.70 14.10
N MET A 463 -12.73 11.00 15.24
CA MET A 463 -11.51 10.76 16.01
C MET A 463 -10.84 9.47 15.57
N TYR A 464 -9.53 9.51 15.44
CA TYR A 464 -8.68 8.38 15.06
C TYR A 464 -7.61 8.11 16.10
N GLY A 465 -7.14 6.88 16.14
CA GLY A 465 -6.03 6.45 16.98
C GLY A 465 -4.90 5.84 16.17
N ILE A 466 -3.67 6.22 16.48
CA ILE A 466 -2.47 5.55 15.98
C ILE A 466 -2.04 4.53 17.04
N LYS A 467 -1.82 3.30 16.62
CA LYS A 467 -1.23 2.23 17.41
C LYS A 467 0.08 1.80 16.78
N PHE A 468 1.00 1.30 17.59
CA PHE A 468 2.30 0.82 17.13
C PHE A 468 2.52 -0.66 17.47
N MET A 469 3.23 -1.34 16.59
CA MET A 469 3.69 -2.70 16.77
C MET A 469 5.21 -2.75 16.58
N LEU A 470 5.91 -3.26 17.57
CA LEU A 470 7.36 -3.43 17.55
C LEU A 470 7.71 -4.85 17.11
N SER A 471 8.75 -4.99 16.30
CA SER A 471 9.40 -6.26 16.05
C SER A 471 10.70 -6.32 16.87
N ILE A 472 10.72 -7.15 17.89
CA ILE A 472 11.85 -7.31 18.82
C ILE A 472 12.26 -8.79 18.81
N ASN A 473 13.52 -9.07 18.48
CA ASN A 473 14.04 -10.44 18.39
C ASN A 473 13.19 -11.41 17.53
N GLY A 474 12.54 -10.86 16.49
CA GLY A 474 11.65 -11.63 15.60
C GLY A 474 10.21 -11.80 16.11
N GLU A 475 9.90 -11.34 17.32
CA GLU A 475 8.54 -11.30 17.84
C GLU A 475 7.86 -9.96 17.58
N LEU A 476 6.58 -10.02 17.25
CA LEU A 476 5.74 -8.83 17.00
C LEU A 476 4.92 -8.53 18.26
N LYS A 477 5.10 -7.34 18.83
CA LYS A 477 4.41 -6.90 20.05
C LYS A 477 3.68 -5.59 19.80
N GLU A 478 2.34 -5.62 19.82
CA GLU A 478 1.53 -4.39 19.78
C GLU A 478 1.66 -3.65 21.11
N GLN A 479 1.77 -2.32 21.03
CA GLN A 479 1.82 -1.45 22.20
C GLN A 479 0.40 -1.07 22.63
N ASP A 480 0.17 -0.95 23.93
CA ASP A 480 -1.16 -0.68 24.49
C ASP A 480 -1.59 0.79 24.27
N GLU A 481 -0.64 1.71 24.12
CA GLU A 481 -0.90 3.15 23.95
C GLU A 481 -1.57 3.44 22.62
N VAL A 482 -2.58 4.32 22.66
CA VAL A 482 -3.32 4.81 21.51
C VAL A 482 -3.18 6.34 21.42
N PHE A 483 -2.53 6.83 20.38
CA PHE A 483 -2.32 8.26 20.14
C PHE A 483 -3.48 8.83 19.34
N LYS A 484 -4.25 9.74 19.95
CA LYS A 484 -5.55 10.18 19.44
C LYS A 484 -5.47 11.55 18.77
N PHE A 485 -6.10 11.67 17.60
CA PHE A 485 -6.25 12.92 16.87
C PHE A 485 -7.60 12.96 16.14
N ARG A 486 -8.04 14.17 15.75
CA ARG A 486 -9.25 14.37 14.98
C ARG A 486 -8.91 14.72 13.52
N VAL A 487 -9.77 14.37 12.59
CA VAL A 487 -9.72 14.86 11.20
C VAL A 487 -10.95 15.73 10.95
N ASP A 488 -10.71 16.97 10.49
CA ASP A 488 -11.72 18.00 10.21
C ASP A 488 -11.89 18.25 8.71
#